data_15d441f2bfff5a9ec53708477cf5ec21
#
_entry.id   15d441f2bfff5a9ec53708477cf5ec21
#
_cell.length_a   1.000
_cell.length_b   1.000
_cell.length_c   1.000
_cell.angle_alpha   90.00
_cell.angle_beta   90.00
_cell.angle_gamma   90.00
#
_symmetry.space_group_name_H-M   'P 1'
#
loop_
_entity.id
_entity.type
_entity.pdbx_description
1 polymer ?
#
loop_
_entity_poly.entity_id
_entity_poly.type
_entity_poly.pdbx_seq_one_letter_code
_entity_poly.pdbx_strand_id
1 'polypeptide(L)'
;MKKKEYHRFLGKYDGYKYGWFCAAREFLLILLIVIIIFNVFVGVSRVDGSSMEPTLQHGEIVFFNRMGADYQKGDIVFARMPSGEYYVKRIIAVEGDEVDLVDGMLYINGVAETGAYMQGTTLPQEGIVAYPYTVEEGMYFVVGDNREVSMDSRSFGALVESSIKGKLLLFQ
;
A
#
# COMPACT_ATOMS: atom_id res chain seq x y z
N MET A 1 -19.06 -55.83 -39.44
CA MET A 1 -18.26 -55.49 -38.23
C MET A 1 -17.62 -54.08 -38.23
N LYS A 2 -17.46 -53.39 -39.35
CA LYS A 2 -16.75 -52.09 -39.41
C LYS A 2 -17.55 -50.82 -38.98
N LYS A 3 -18.87 -50.84 -38.99
CA LYS A 3 -19.67 -49.63 -38.74
C LYS A 3 -19.84 -49.31 -37.21
N LYS A 4 -19.88 -50.32 -36.36
CA LYS A 4 -19.99 -50.15 -34.88
C LYS A 4 -18.68 -49.64 -34.24
N GLU A 5 -17.52 -49.99 -34.80
CA GLU A 5 -16.22 -49.49 -34.29
C GLU A 5 -16.01 -48.04 -34.66
N TYR A 6 -16.41 -47.62 -35.83
CA TYR A 6 -16.32 -46.22 -36.29
C TYR A 6 -17.15 -45.26 -35.41
N HIS A 7 -18.38 -45.60 -35.05
CA HIS A 7 -19.19 -44.82 -34.13
C HIS A 7 -18.68 -44.78 -32.70
N ARG A 8 -18.02 -45.83 -32.24
CA ARG A 8 -17.32 -45.87 -30.93
C ARG A 8 -16.10 -44.97 -30.90
N PHE A 9 -15.38 -44.86 -32.00
CA PHE A 9 -14.22 -43.99 -32.17
C PHE A 9 -14.62 -42.53 -32.21
N LEU A 10 -15.68 -42.15 -32.95
CA LEU A 10 -16.20 -40.79 -33.05
C LEU A 10 -16.77 -40.30 -31.69
N GLY A 11 -17.49 -41.14 -30.95
CA GLY A 11 -17.99 -40.81 -29.62
C GLY A 11 -16.89 -40.55 -28.58
N LYS A 12 -15.76 -41.25 -28.72
CA LYS A 12 -14.59 -41.03 -27.89
C LYS A 12 -13.85 -39.73 -28.22
N TYR A 13 -13.88 -39.34 -29.50
CA TYR A 13 -13.28 -38.11 -30.00
C TYR A 13 -14.09 -36.87 -29.61
N ASP A 14 -15.41 -36.96 -29.64
CA ASP A 14 -16.30 -35.88 -29.18
C ASP A 14 -16.24 -35.69 -27.67
N GLY A 15 -16.14 -36.76 -26.88
CA GLY A 15 -15.94 -36.68 -25.44
C GLY A 15 -14.64 -35.98 -25.05
N TYR A 16 -13.56 -36.14 -25.83
CA TYR A 16 -12.30 -35.43 -25.61
C TYR A 16 -12.42 -33.94 -25.90
N LYS A 17 -13.14 -33.53 -26.95
CA LYS A 17 -13.38 -32.11 -27.25
C LYS A 17 -14.22 -31.44 -26.15
N TYR A 18 -15.27 -32.08 -25.66
CA TYR A 18 -16.07 -31.56 -24.54
C TYR A 18 -15.25 -31.43 -23.25
N GLY A 19 -14.40 -32.41 -22.96
CA GLY A 19 -13.48 -32.36 -21.83
C GLY A 19 -12.53 -31.17 -21.89
N TRP A 20 -11.99 -30.87 -23.08
CA TRP A 20 -11.12 -29.71 -23.30
C TRP A 20 -11.87 -28.38 -23.09
N PHE A 21 -13.09 -28.24 -23.63
CA PHE A 21 -13.90 -27.05 -23.43
C PHE A 21 -14.28 -26.81 -21.96
N CYS A 22 -14.61 -27.87 -21.23
CA CYS A 22 -14.86 -27.78 -19.80
C CYS A 22 -13.61 -27.34 -19.03
N ALA A 23 -12.47 -27.94 -19.29
CA ALA A 23 -11.21 -27.57 -18.67
C ALA A 23 -10.79 -26.12 -18.97
N ALA A 24 -10.96 -25.67 -20.22
CA ALA A 24 -10.68 -24.29 -20.62
C ALA A 24 -11.62 -23.29 -19.90
N ARG A 25 -12.90 -23.62 -19.79
CA ARG A 25 -13.88 -22.80 -19.07
C ARG A 25 -13.48 -22.68 -17.58
N GLU A 26 -13.19 -23.79 -16.91
CA GLU A 26 -12.76 -23.80 -15.51
C GLU A 26 -11.49 -22.97 -15.33
N PHE A 27 -10.50 -23.12 -16.20
CA PHE A 27 -9.27 -22.31 -16.18
C PHE A 27 -9.57 -20.81 -16.33
N LEU A 28 -10.43 -20.43 -17.27
CA LEU A 28 -10.82 -19.03 -17.49
C LEU A 28 -11.58 -18.46 -16.29
N LEU A 29 -12.44 -19.25 -15.64
CA LEU A 29 -13.14 -18.83 -14.41
C LEU A 29 -12.17 -18.60 -13.25
N ILE A 30 -11.21 -19.51 -13.04
CA ILE A 30 -10.17 -19.34 -12.01
C ILE A 30 -9.34 -18.10 -12.32
N LEU A 31 -8.89 -17.92 -13.56
CA LEU A 31 -8.12 -16.76 -13.97
C LEU A 31 -8.90 -15.47 -13.74
N LEU A 32 -10.20 -15.43 -14.08
CA LEU A 32 -11.06 -14.28 -13.82
C LEU A 32 -11.18 -13.97 -12.33
N ILE A 33 -11.37 -14.99 -11.49
CA ILE A 33 -11.44 -14.85 -10.03
C ILE A 33 -10.11 -14.27 -9.49
N VAL A 34 -8.98 -14.78 -9.93
CA VAL A 34 -7.65 -14.29 -9.55
C VAL A 34 -7.48 -12.82 -9.95
N ILE A 35 -7.85 -12.46 -11.19
CA ILE A 35 -7.80 -11.07 -11.66
C ILE A 35 -8.69 -10.17 -10.78
N ILE A 36 -9.90 -10.59 -10.45
CA ILE A 36 -10.81 -9.82 -9.58
C ILE A 36 -10.19 -9.64 -8.19
N ILE A 37 -9.65 -10.70 -7.59
CA ILE A 37 -9.01 -10.64 -6.28
C ILE A 37 -7.86 -9.61 -6.30
N PHE A 38 -6.94 -9.72 -7.28
CA PHE A 38 -5.82 -8.80 -7.38
C PHE A 38 -6.23 -7.36 -7.66
N ASN A 39 -7.26 -7.12 -8.47
CA ASN A 39 -7.71 -5.75 -8.75
C ASN A 39 -8.51 -5.12 -7.63
N VAL A 40 -9.27 -5.91 -6.86
CA VAL A 40 -10.13 -5.40 -5.78
C VAL A 40 -9.37 -5.28 -4.46
N PHE A 41 -8.60 -6.31 -4.11
CA PHE A 41 -8.02 -6.44 -2.77
C PHE A 41 -6.55 -5.98 -2.71
N VAL A 42 -5.80 -6.15 -3.78
CA VAL A 42 -4.36 -5.85 -3.79
C VAL A 42 -4.05 -4.76 -4.81
N GLY A 43 -3.39 -3.73 -4.36
CA GLY A 43 -2.80 -2.72 -5.25
C GLY A 43 -1.32 -3.01 -5.46
N VAL A 44 -0.82 -2.58 -6.60
CA VAL A 44 0.61 -2.65 -6.94
C VAL A 44 1.07 -1.26 -7.33
N SER A 45 2.21 -0.84 -6.83
CA SER A 45 2.84 0.42 -7.21
C SER A 45 4.35 0.25 -7.30
N ARG A 46 5.00 1.14 -8.02
CA ARG A 46 6.45 1.27 -8.02
C ARG A 46 6.84 2.48 -7.19
N VAL A 47 7.79 2.30 -6.29
CA VAL A 47 8.33 3.39 -5.46
C VAL A 47 9.09 4.37 -6.36
N ASP A 48 8.70 5.63 -6.33
CA ASP A 48 9.40 6.71 -7.01
C ASP A 48 10.00 7.67 -5.98
N GLY A 49 11.29 7.89 -6.07
CA GLY A 49 12.06 8.71 -5.12
C GLY A 49 12.65 7.91 -3.96
N SER A 50 13.36 8.63 -3.09
CA SER A 50 14.15 8.10 -1.98
C SER A 50 13.56 8.43 -0.59
N SER A 51 12.34 8.94 -0.55
CA SER A 51 11.73 9.44 0.71
C SER A 51 11.46 8.36 1.75
N MET A 52 11.47 7.09 1.37
CA MET A 52 11.26 5.94 2.25
C MET A 52 12.53 5.11 2.47
N GLU A 53 13.68 5.56 1.99
CA GLU A 53 14.95 4.92 2.32
C GLU A 53 15.26 5.08 3.81
N PRO A 54 15.86 4.06 4.41
CA PRO A 54 16.36 2.81 3.84
C PRO A 54 15.29 1.70 3.70
N THR A 55 14.06 1.91 4.16
CA THR A 55 13.02 0.86 4.22
C THR A 55 12.57 0.42 2.83
N LEU A 56 12.39 1.37 1.91
CA LEU A 56 12.02 1.10 0.52
C LEU A 56 12.94 1.89 -0.41
N GLN A 57 13.41 1.24 -1.46
CA GLN A 57 14.32 1.85 -2.41
C GLN A 57 13.60 2.35 -3.67
N HIS A 58 14.19 3.35 -4.33
CA HIS A 58 13.68 3.82 -5.61
C HIS A 58 13.60 2.66 -6.62
N GLY A 59 12.46 2.55 -7.30
CA GLY A 59 12.22 1.53 -8.31
C GLY A 59 11.66 0.21 -7.78
N GLU A 60 11.59 0.03 -6.46
CA GLU A 60 11.05 -1.17 -5.83
C GLU A 60 9.54 -1.31 -6.11
N ILE A 61 9.09 -2.55 -6.32
CA ILE A 61 7.66 -2.85 -6.50
C ILE A 61 7.07 -3.21 -5.15
N VAL A 62 6.03 -2.50 -4.77
CA VAL A 62 5.32 -2.68 -3.51
C VAL A 62 3.88 -3.11 -3.74
N PHE A 63 3.40 -3.95 -2.86
CA PHE A 63 2.01 -4.39 -2.82
C PHE A 63 1.31 -3.77 -1.61
N PHE A 64 0.07 -3.38 -1.78
CA PHE A 64 -0.72 -2.80 -0.69
C PHE A 64 -2.13 -3.39 -0.65
N ASN A 65 -2.65 -3.58 0.57
CA ASN A 65 -4.02 -3.99 0.81
C ASN A 65 -4.95 -2.79 0.61
N ARG A 66 -5.89 -2.90 -0.34
CA ARG A 66 -6.88 -1.85 -0.65
C ARG A 66 -8.11 -1.89 0.25
N MET A 67 -8.35 -3.01 0.90
CA MET A 67 -9.45 -3.12 1.85
C MET A 67 -9.06 -2.38 3.11
N GLY A 68 -9.79 -1.31 3.43
CA GLY A 68 -9.56 -0.46 4.58
C GLY A 68 -9.03 -1.26 5.77
N ALA A 69 -7.99 -0.78 6.38
CA ALA A 69 -7.36 -1.40 7.51
C ALA A 69 -7.53 -0.47 8.72
N ASP A 70 -7.51 -1.05 9.88
CA ASP A 70 -7.26 -0.32 11.11
C ASP A 70 -5.80 0.16 11.06
N TYR A 71 -5.61 1.40 10.59
CA TYR A 71 -4.29 1.98 10.41
C TYR A 71 -3.68 2.36 11.74
N GLN A 72 -2.44 1.93 11.98
CA GLN A 72 -1.74 2.11 13.25
C GLN A 72 -0.39 2.80 13.04
N LYS A 73 0.16 3.33 14.14
CA LYS A 73 1.55 3.83 14.14
C LYS A 73 2.53 2.74 13.67
N GLY A 74 3.45 3.14 12.81
CA GLY A 74 4.42 2.25 12.19
C GLY A 74 3.99 1.69 10.83
N ASP A 75 2.70 1.72 10.49
CA ASP A 75 2.22 1.26 9.21
C ASP A 75 2.77 2.11 8.06
N ILE A 76 3.20 1.44 7.00
CA ILE A 76 3.53 2.12 5.75
C ILE A 76 2.30 2.11 4.87
N VAL A 77 1.91 3.29 4.40
CA VAL A 77 0.68 3.48 3.63
C VAL A 77 0.95 4.10 2.27
N PHE A 78 0.15 3.69 1.30
CA PHE A 78 0.03 4.33 0.00
C PHE A 78 -1.12 5.32 0.06
N ALA A 79 -0.83 6.60 -0.09
CA ALA A 79 -1.80 7.67 0.12
C ALA A 79 -1.76 8.72 -0.99
N ARG A 80 -2.91 9.35 -1.22
CA ARG A 80 -3.01 10.51 -2.10
C ARG A 80 -2.76 11.78 -1.31
N MET A 81 -1.77 12.54 -1.73
CA MET A 81 -1.39 13.80 -1.11
C MET A 81 -2.33 14.94 -1.51
N PRO A 82 -2.33 16.06 -0.77
CA PRO A 82 -3.11 17.26 -1.16
C PRO A 82 -2.76 17.79 -2.55
N SER A 83 -1.53 17.59 -3.02
CA SER A 83 -1.09 17.91 -4.40
C SER A 83 -1.81 17.08 -5.47
N GLY A 84 -2.48 15.98 -5.09
CA GLY A 84 -3.11 15.02 -6.00
C GLY A 84 -2.23 13.85 -6.39
N GLU A 85 -0.94 13.88 -6.05
CA GLU A 85 0.03 12.82 -6.29
C GLU A 85 -0.12 11.70 -5.26
N TYR A 86 0.47 10.54 -5.57
CA TYR A 86 0.45 9.38 -4.67
C TYR A 86 1.84 9.13 -4.11
N TYR A 87 1.93 9.05 -2.78
CA TYR A 87 3.16 8.78 -2.07
C TYR A 87 3.04 7.57 -1.15
N VAL A 88 4.18 6.98 -0.87
CA VAL A 88 4.34 5.99 0.20
C VAL A 88 4.94 6.70 1.40
N LYS A 89 4.32 6.59 2.57
CA LYS A 89 4.76 7.22 3.81
C LYS A 89 4.48 6.32 5.00
N ARG A 90 5.13 6.58 6.13
CA ARG A 90 4.88 5.89 7.39
C ARG A 90 3.97 6.71 8.28
N ILE A 91 2.97 6.07 8.89
CA ILE A 91 2.15 6.66 9.94
C ILE A 91 2.98 6.72 11.22
N ILE A 92 3.18 7.90 11.76
CA ILE A 92 3.91 8.09 13.04
C ILE A 92 3.01 8.56 14.17
N ALA A 93 1.86 9.16 13.85
CA ALA A 93 0.87 9.55 14.82
C ALA A 93 -0.54 9.37 14.27
N VAL A 94 -1.49 9.08 15.15
CA VAL A 94 -2.91 8.86 14.87
C VAL A 94 -3.75 9.84 15.67
N GLU A 95 -5.07 9.84 15.48
CA GLU A 95 -5.99 10.75 16.17
C GLU A 95 -5.72 10.83 17.68
N GLY A 96 -5.76 12.05 18.21
CA GLY A 96 -5.51 12.35 19.63
C GLY A 96 -4.02 12.41 20.01
N ASP A 97 -3.10 12.01 19.16
CA ASP A 97 -1.67 12.15 19.41
C ASP A 97 -1.24 13.61 19.25
N GLU A 98 -0.33 14.04 20.11
CA GLU A 98 0.39 15.28 19.98
C GLU A 98 1.76 15.02 19.33
N VAL A 99 2.05 15.75 18.25
CA VAL A 99 3.32 15.71 17.55
C VAL A 99 4.07 16.99 17.82
N ASP A 100 5.29 16.89 18.35
CA ASP A 100 6.20 18.01 18.52
C ASP A 100 7.50 17.81 17.79
N LEU A 101 8.20 18.89 17.47
CA LEU A 101 9.47 18.88 16.74
C LEU A 101 10.47 19.75 17.46
N VAL A 102 11.38 19.11 18.18
CA VAL A 102 12.38 19.77 19.00
C VAL A 102 13.77 19.25 18.62
N ASP A 103 14.71 20.16 18.40
CA ASP A 103 16.14 19.87 18.15
C ASP A 103 16.36 18.80 17.05
N GLY A 104 15.56 18.82 15.98
CA GLY A 104 15.72 17.90 14.86
C GLY A 104 15.17 16.50 15.10
N MET A 105 14.31 16.33 16.08
CA MET A 105 13.67 15.07 16.45
C MET A 105 12.17 15.25 16.65
N LEU A 106 11.37 14.30 16.17
CA LEU A 106 9.95 14.25 16.44
C LEU A 106 9.68 13.59 17.79
N TYR A 107 8.72 14.16 18.50
CA TYR A 107 8.19 13.63 19.75
C TYR A 107 6.71 13.34 19.56
N ILE A 108 6.29 12.17 19.95
CA ILE A 108 4.89 11.77 19.94
C ILE A 108 4.43 11.59 21.38
N ASN A 109 3.49 12.43 21.83
CA ASN A 109 3.03 12.47 23.23
C ASN A 109 4.21 12.64 24.24
N GLY A 110 5.18 13.47 23.88
CA GLY A 110 6.38 13.71 24.68
C GLY A 110 7.43 12.62 24.63
N VAL A 111 7.25 11.55 23.86
CA VAL A 111 8.23 10.47 23.68
C VAL A 111 8.93 10.64 22.34
N ALA A 112 10.27 10.66 22.37
CA ALA A 112 11.06 10.77 21.14
C ALA A 112 10.80 9.58 20.20
N GLU A 113 10.56 9.88 18.93
CA GLU A 113 10.48 8.86 17.90
C GLU A 113 11.88 8.36 17.53
N THR A 114 12.17 7.09 17.80
CA THR A 114 13.50 6.48 17.63
C THR A 114 13.40 5.15 16.90
N GLY A 115 13.00 5.18 15.63
CA GLY A 115 12.92 3.96 14.81
C GLY A 115 14.23 3.70 14.05
N ALA A 116 14.68 2.44 13.99
CA ALA A 116 15.83 2.05 13.16
C ALA A 116 15.62 2.27 11.66
N TYR A 117 14.40 2.53 11.25
CA TYR A 117 14.02 2.88 9.87
C TYR A 117 14.29 4.35 9.51
N MET A 118 14.56 5.21 10.50
CA MET A 118 14.76 6.63 10.25
C MET A 118 16.15 6.91 9.68
N GLN A 119 16.20 7.78 8.68
CA GLN A 119 17.41 8.30 8.10
C GLN A 119 17.38 9.83 8.09
N GLY A 120 18.48 10.44 8.53
CA GLY A 120 18.66 11.90 8.51
C GLY A 120 18.00 12.62 9.70
N THR A 121 18.17 13.95 9.71
CA THR A 121 17.65 14.84 10.75
C THR A 121 16.24 15.28 10.39
N THR A 122 15.34 15.25 11.36
CA THR A 122 13.96 15.69 11.15
C THR A 122 13.86 17.20 11.36
N LEU A 123 13.84 17.96 10.28
CA LEU A 123 13.70 19.42 10.33
C LEU A 123 12.25 19.83 10.04
N PRO A 124 11.80 21.00 10.58
CA PRO A 124 10.54 21.58 10.17
C PRO A 124 10.56 21.87 8.67
N GLN A 125 9.42 21.75 8.03
CA GLN A 125 9.25 22.05 6.60
C GLN A 125 8.44 23.34 6.45
N GLU A 126 8.65 24.04 5.37
CA GLU A 126 7.77 25.16 5.00
C GLU A 126 6.36 24.62 4.74
N GLY A 127 5.36 25.18 5.39
CA GLY A 127 3.99 24.75 5.25
C GLY A 127 3.06 25.31 6.33
N ILE A 128 1.96 24.62 6.53
CA ILE A 128 0.86 25.08 7.43
C ILE A 128 0.99 24.54 8.86
N VAL A 129 1.95 23.67 9.13
CA VAL A 129 2.03 22.97 10.42
C VAL A 129 2.75 23.83 11.46
N ALA A 130 2.09 24.06 12.58
CA ALA A 130 2.68 24.64 13.78
C ALA A 130 2.79 23.58 14.87
N TYR A 131 3.89 23.57 15.59
CA TYR A 131 4.13 22.61 16.67
C TYR A 131 3.91 23.28 18.05
N PRO A 132 3.43 22.52 19.07
CA PRO A 132 2.95 21.15 18.97
C PRO A 132 1.67 21.04 18.08
N TYR A 133 1.57 19.94 17.34
CA TYR A 133 0.46 19.64 16.42
C TYR A 133 -0.37 18.49 16.98
N THR A 134 -1.65 18.68 17.23
CA THR A 134 -2.57 17.62 17.64
C THR A 134 -3.23 17.01 16.40
N VAL A 135 -3.16 15.69 16.27
CA VAL A 135 -3.80 14.96 15.18
C VAL A 135 -5.30 14.88 15.42
N GLU A 136 -6.09 15.40 14.49
CA GLU A 136 -7.55 15.43 14.59
C GLU A 136 -8.15 14.02 14.38
N GLU A 137 -9.43 13.86 14.79
CA GLU A 137 -10.20 12.63 14.63
C GLU A 137 -10.23 12.17 13.15
N GLY A 138 -9.99 10.89 12.90
CA GLY A 138 -9.94 10.29 11.56
C GLY A 138 -8.78 10.75 10.71
N MET A 139 -7.74 11.36 11.30
CA MET A 139 -6.54 11.80 10.61
C MET A 139 -5.30 11.02 11.02
N TYR A 140 -4.30 11.05 10.14
CA TYR A 140 -3.04 10.33 10.28
C TYR A 140 -1.88 11.24 9.93
N PHE A 141 -0.91 11.37 10.84
CA PHE A 141 0.31 12.13 10.58
C PHE A 141 1.35 11.18 9.99
N VAL A 142 1.70 11.42 8.73
CA VAL A 142 2.56 10.54 7.94
C VAL A 142 3.88 11.21 7.62
N VAL A 143 4.99 10.47 7.74
CA VAL A 143 6.34 10.98 7.49
C VAL A 143 7.13 9.97 6.66
N GLY A 144 8.04 10.46 5.84
CA GLY A 144 9.00 9.59 5.16
C GLY A 144 10.11 9.12 6.08
N ASP A 145 10.63 7.93 5.84
CA ASP A 145 11.73 7.37 6.62
C ASP A 145 13.03 8.15 6.38
N ASN A 146 13.26 8.63 5.16
CA ASN A 146 14.33 9.57 4.82
C ASN A 146 13.86 11.00 5.11
N ARG A 147 14.14 11.47 6.30
CA ARG A 147 13.63 12.72 6.88
C ARG A 147 14.02 13.97 6.11
N GLU A 148 15.19 13.99 5.50
CA GLU A 148 15.75 15.18 4.85
C GLU A 148 15.18 15.44 3.46
N VAL A 149 14.75 14.39 2.74
CA VAL A 149 14.26 14.50 1.37
C VAL A 149 12.76 14.27 1.22
N SER A 150 12.08 13.93 2.32
CA SER A 150 10.65 13.61 2.28
C SER A 150 9.79 14.87 2.40
N MET A 151 8.91 15.09 1.44
CA MET A 151 7.76 15.98 1.59
C MET A 151 6.60 15.17 2.22
N ASP A 152 6.11 15.61 3.39
CA ASP A 152 5.16 14.83 4.19
C ASP A 152 4.32 15.72 5.13
N SER A 153 3.69 15.11 6.14
CA SER A 153 2.79 15.83 7.05
C SER A 153 3.44 16.98 7.81
N ARG A 154 4.77 17.07 7.85
CA ARG A 154 5.46 18.24 8.40
C ARG A 154 5.19 19.52 7.60
N SER A 155 4.86 19.37 6.32
CA SER A 155 4.52 20.49 5.43
C SER A 155 3.02 20.73 5.31
N PHE A 156 2.23 19.67 5.07
CA PHE A 156 0.81 19.81 4.71
C PHE A 156 -0.17 19.38 5.82
N GLY A 157 0.31 18.94 6.99
CA GLY A 157 -0.51 18.44 8.09
C GLY A 157 -0.91 16.98 7.95
N ALA A 158 -1.76 16.52 8.85
CA ALA A 158 -2.27 15.16 8.84
C ALA A 158 -3.17 14.89 7.63
N LEU A 159 -3.22 13.63 7.19
CA LEU A 159 -4.06 13.15 6.10
C LEU A 159 -5.34 12.56 6.65
N VAL A 160 -6.47 12.85 6.01
CA VAL A 160 -7.74 12.17 6.30
C VAL A 160 -7.67 10.72 5.84
N GLU A 161 -8.36 9.82 6.54
CA GLU A 161 -8.39 8.38 6.24
C GLU A 161 -8.73 8.10 4.76
N SER A 162 -9.68 8.81 4.17
CA SER A 162 -10.09 8.63 2.77
C SER A 162 -8.98 8.90 1.74
N SER A 163 -7.92 9.61 2.14
CA SER A 163 -6.72 9.82 1.33
C SER A 163 -5.83 8.58 1.28
N ILE A 164 -5.88 7.71 2.29
CA ILE A 164 -5.12 6.47 2.34
C ILE A 164 -5.79 5.45 1.41
N LYS A 165 -5.01 4.89 0.49
CA LYS A 165 -5.48 3.94 -0.54
C LYS A 165 -5.14 2.50 -0.21
N GLY A 166 -4.31 2.30 0.80
CA GLY A 166 -4.00 0.99 1.34
C GLY A 166 -2.74 0.97 2.19
N LYS A 167 -2.65 -0.08 2.99
CA LYS A 167 -1.49 -0.41 3.83
C LYS A 167 -0.56 -1.33 3.07
N LEU A 168 0.74 -1.04 3.08
CA LEU A 168 1.74 -1.89 2.44
C LEU A 168 1.76 -3.28 3.07
N LEU A 169 1.81 -4.27 2.18
CA LEU A 169 2.09 -5.66 2.54
C LEU A 169 3.61 -5.82 2.48
N LEU A 170 4.27 -5.72 3.63
CA LEU A 170 5.70 -5.98 3.74
C LEU A 170 5.88 -7.49 3.86
N PHE A 171 6.44 -8.09 2.84
CA PHE A 171 6.96 -9.46 2.92
C PHE A 171 8.38 -9.35 3.48
N GLN A 172 8.53 -9.70 4.75
CA GLN A 172 9.83 -9.93 5.36
C GLN A 172 10.37 -11.28 4.94
#